data_6d1e4c13a920d4870635c332911d46f5
#
_entry.id   6d1e4c13a920d4870635c332911d46f5
#
_cell.length_a   1.000
_cell.length_b   1.000
_cell.length_c   1.000
_cell.angle_alpha   90.00
_cell.angle_beta   90.00
_cell.angle_gamma   90.00
#
_symmetry.space_group_name_H-M   'P 1'
#
loop_
_entity.id
_entity.type
_entity.pdbx_description
1 polymer ?
#
loop_
_entity_poly.entity_id
_entity_poly.type
_entity_poly.pdbx_seq_one_letter_code
_entity_poly.pdbx_strand_id
1 'polypeptide(L)'
;MVHELRSSFQKIPYNLKLILAVIMLGLVTGIFGILLHYLLELVGGIAFGQTENNTGFLTDGVASSRIGFSLIIVGVSSALVWYFLQRKAKIFSIKAQMKDETSQYKLHFLKQLVHSIWQIVAVGGGAPIGKEAAPREIGALFARPIANIFSLSVKDQIFLIACGAGAGLAAVYQVPLTSVFFVFETLGIALSVKRFFLVGLTTYVSAFTAGFVVSDHALYQIPAMTWPL
;
A
#
# COMPACT_ATOMS: atom_id res chain seq x y z
N MET A 1 -26.73 -8.17 6.68
CA MET A 1 -25.35 -8.67 6.69
C MET A 1 -24.37 -7.76 7.45
N VAL A 2 -24.14 -6.47 7.06
CA VAL A 2 -23.23 -5.57 7.81
C VAL A 2 -23.74 -5.26 9.23
N HIS A 3 -25.05 -5.12 9.42
CA HIS A 3 -25.68 -4.82 10.70
C HIS A 3 -25.63 -6.02 11.68
N GLU A 4 -25.76 -7.23 11.17
CA GLU A 4 -25.69 -8.47 11.98
C GLU A 4 -24.24 -8.77 12.39
N LEU A 5 -23.27 -8.58 11.48
CA LEU A 5 -21.86 -8.67 11.82
C LEU A 5 -21.50 -7.70 12.96
N ARG A 6 -22.01 -6.46 12.89
CA ARG A 6 -21.76 -5.44 13.92
C ARG A 6 -22.32 -5.82 15.31
N SER A 7 -23.47 -6.49 15.37
CA SER A 7 -24.08 -6.93 16.64
C SER A 7 -23.29 -8.08 17.28
N SER A 8 -22.78 -9.02 16.49
CA SER A 8 -21.96 -10.13 16.97
C SER A 8 -20.61 -9.66 17.54
N PHE A 9 -20.01 -8.63 16.94
CA PHE A 9 -18.76 -8.05 17.44
C PHE A 9 -18.91 -7.21 18.72
N GLN A 10 -20.13 -6.78 19.10
CA GLN A 10 -20.31 -5.98 20.33
C GLN A 10 -19.93 -6.73 21.62
N LYS A 11 -20.06 -8.06 21.64
CA LYS A 11 -19.74 -8.90 22.81
C LYS A 11 -18.24 -9.16 23.02
N ILE A 12 -17.40 -8.82 22.02
CA ILE A 12 -15.95 -9.09 22.07
C ILE A 12 -15.24 -8.03 22.92
N PRO A 13 -14.26 -8.41 23.79
CA PRO A 13 -13.42 -7.46 24.51
C PRO A 13 -12.71 -6.48 23.58
N TYR A 14 -12.61 -5.20 23.98
CA TYR A 14 -12.10 -4.13 23.12
C TYR A 14 -10.68 -4.41 22.58
N ASN A 15 -9.80 -4.94 23.44
CA ASN A 15 -8.43 -5.28 23.02
C ASN A 15 -8.41 -6.36 21.92
N LEU A 16 -9.31 -7.35 22.01
CA LEU A 16 -9.41 -8.40 21.02
C LEU A 16 -9.97 -7.85 19.69
N LYS A 17 -10.93 -6.91 19.74
CA LYS A 17 -11.40 -6.20 18.53
C LYS A 17 -10.25 -5.49 17.80
N LEU A 18 -9.38 -4.82 18.55
CA LEU A 18 -8.25 -4.11 17.99
C LEU A 18 -7.23 -5.08 17.35
N ILE A 19 -6.94 -6.20 18.01
CA ILE A 19 -6.06 -7.26 17.46
C ILE A 19 -6.67 -7.84 16.17
N LEU A 20 -7.94 -8.18 16.16
CA LEU A 20 -8.60 -8.70 14.96
C LEU A 20 -8.62 -7.67 13.81
N ALA A 21 -8.82 -6.39 14.14
CA ALA A 21 -8.79 -5.31 13.16
C ALA A 21 -7.41 -5.15 12.50
N VAL A 22 -6.31 -5.21 13.27
CA VAL A 22 -4.95 -5.11 12.71
C VAL A 22 -4.59 -6.33 11.87
N ILE A 23 -5.02 -7.55 12.28
CA ILE A 23 -4.82 -8.77 11.47
C ILE A 23 -5.60 -8.65 10.16
N MET A 24 -6.87 -8.30 10.21
CA MET A 24 -7.71 -8.12 9.02
C MET A 24 -7.13 -7.05 8.09
N LEU A 25 -6.64 -5.95 8.65
CA LEU A 25 -5.99 -4.89 7.88
C LEU A 25 -4.71 -5.39 7.20
N GLY A 26 -3.88 -6.16 7.90
CA GLY A 26 -2.68 -6.79 7.35
C GLY A 26 -3.00 -7.72 6.18
N LEU A 27 -4.01 -8.61 6.35
CA LEU A 27 -4.46 -9.52 5.30
C LEU A 27 -4.97 -8.77 4.06
N VAL A 28 -5.87 -7.81 4.25
CA VAL A 28 -6.43 -7.00 3.14
C VAL A 28 -5.32 -6.25 2.41
N THR A 29 -4.41 -5.62 3.16
CA THR A 29 -3.29 -4.86 2.57
C THR A 29 -2.32 -5.79 1.83
N GLY A 30 -2.02 -6.98 2.37
CA GLY A 30 -1.18 -7.98 1.71
C GLY A 30 -1.80 -8.47 0.40
N ILE A 31 -3.11 -8.77 0.37
CA ILE A 31 -3.83 -9.13 -0.85
C ILE A 31 -3.75 -8.01 -1.89
N PHE A 32 -3.96 -6.76 -1.49
CA PHE A 32 -3.80 -5.64 -2.41
C PHE A 32 -2.34 -5.47 -2.87
N GLY A 33 -1.36 -5.77 -2.03
CA GLY A 33 0.05 -5.84 -2.43
C GLY A 33 0.26 -6.81 -3.59
N ILE A 34 -0.32 -8.02 -3.51
CA ILE A 34 -0.30 -9.02 -4.59
C ILE A 34 -0.97 -8.48 -5.86
N LEU A 35 -2.17 -7.91 -5.74
CA LEU A 35 -2.91 -7.36 -6.89
C LEU A 35 -2.14 -6.24 -7.59
N LEU A 36 -1.51 -5.35 -6.82
CA LEU A 36 -0.71 -4.26 -7.37
C LEU A 36 0.58 -4.76 -8.02
N HIS A 37 1.19 -5.83 -7.48
CA HIS A 37 2.34 -6.48 -8.08
C HIS A 37 1.99 -7.06 -9.47
N TYR A 38 0.92 -7.84 -9.58
CA TYR A 38 0.46 -8.35 -10.87
C TYR A 38 0.07 -7.24 -11.85
N LEU A 39 -0.53 -6.15 -11.36
CA LEU A 39 -0.86 -5.00 -12.20
C LEU A 39 0.42 -4.33 -12.73
N LEU A 40 1.44 -4.17 -11.90
CA LEU A 40 2.75 -3.63 -12.29
C LEU A 40 3.39 -4.47 -13.38
N GLU A 41 3.43 -5.80 -13.19
CA GLU A 41 3.97 -6.74 -14.17
C GLU A 41 3.18 -6.74 -15.48
N LEU A 42 1.86 -6.71 -15.40
CA LEU A 42 0.99 -6.65 -16.58
C LEU A 42 1.27 -5.40 -17.42
N VAL A 43 1.30 -4.23 -16.76
CA VAL A 43 1.55 -2.96 -17.46
C VAL A 43 2.98 -2.90 -17.99
N GLY A 44 3.97 -3.33 -17.21
CA GLY A 44 5.38 -3.42 -17.63
C GLY A 44 5.56 -4.36 -18.82
N GLY A 45 4.89 -5.53 -18.79
CA GLY A 45 4.88 -6.48 -19.90
C GLY A 45 4.30 -5.89 -21.20
N ILE A 46 3.20 -5.15 -21.10
CA ILE A 46 2.59 -4.44 -22.26
C ILE A 46 3.51 -3.32 -22.74
N ALA A 47 4.01 -2.49 -21.83
CA ALA A 47 4.82 -1.32 -22.16
C ALA A 47 6.18 -1.70 -22.73
N PHE A 48 6.89 -2.65 -22.11
CA PHE A 48 8.29 -2.96 -22.41
C PHE A 48 8.52 -4.38 -22.95
N GLY A 49 7.54 -5.28 -22.82
CA GLY A 49 7.67 -6.69 -23.19
C GLY A 49 8.46 -7.50 -22.17
N GLN A 50 8.69 -6.94 -20.98
CA GLN A 50 9.49 -7.52 -19.91
C GLN A 50 8.79 -7.33 -18.57
N THR A 51 9.06 -8.21 -17.59
CA THR A 51 8.63 -8.09 -16.22
C THR A 51 9.82 -7.79 -15.31
N GLU A 52 9.61 -7.20 -14.15
CA GLU A 52 10.65 -6.85 -13.17
C GLU A 52 11.51 -8.06 -12.79
N ASN A 53 10.97 -9.27 -12.86
CA ASN A 53 11.64 -10.52 -12.48
C ASN A 53 12.72 -11.01 -13.48
N ASN A 54 12.71 -10.51 -14.73
CA ASN A 54 13.56 -11.08 -15.78
C ASN A 54 14.91 -10.38 -15.96
N THR A 55 15.03 -9.08 -15.64
CA THR A 55 16.20 -8.27 -16.05
C THR A 55 16.71 -7.30 -15.00
N GLY A 56 16.07 -7.18 -13.86
CA GLY A 56 16.42 -6.17 -12.84
C GLY A 56 15.91 -4.76 -13.15
N PHE A 57 15.92 -4.32 -14.40
CA PHE A 57 15.31 -3.06 -14.83
C PHE A 57 14.33 -3.30 -15.98
N LEU A 58 13.12 -2.74 -15.87
CA LEU A 58 12.07 -2.88 -16.89
C LEU A 58 12.46 -2.37 -18.29
N THR A 59 13.52 -1.58 -18.38
CA THR A 59 13.96 -0.92 -19.62
C THR A 59 15.20 -1.54 -20.24
N ASP A 60 15.82 -2.56 -19.61
CA ASP A 60 17.04 -3.17 -20.13
C ASP A 60 16.80 -3.88 -21.46
N GLY A 61 17.59 -3.51 -22.47
CA GLY A 61 17.46 -4.06 -23.82
C GLY A 61 16.23 -3.59 -24.63
N VAL A 62 15.42 -2.68 -24.08
CA VAL A 62 14.25 -2.13 -24.79
C VAL A 62 14.66 -0.96 -25.68
N ALA A 63 14.14 -0.93 -26.92
CA ALA A 63 14.40 0.16 -27.85
C ALA A 63 13.99 1.53 -27.26
N SER A 64 14.85 2.53 -27.36
CA SER A 64 14.62 3.88 -26.81
C SER A 64 13.33 4.52 -27.32
N SER A 65 12.94 4.25 -28.58
CA SER A 65 11.67 4.71 -29.14
C SER A 65 10.47 4.14 -28.38
N ARG A 66 10.49 2.86 -28.02
CA ARG A 66 9.40 2.20 -27.26
C ARG A 66 9.28 2.80 -25.85
N ILE A 67 10.42 3.04 -25.21
CA ILE A 67 10.45 3.71 -23.90
C ILE A 67 9.85 5.12 -24.01
N GLY A 68 10.28 5.90 -25.01
CA GLY A 68 9.76 7.24 -25.26
C GLY A 68 8.25 7.27 -25.52
N PHE A 69 7.73 6.38 -26.35
CA PHE A 69 6.29 6.27 -26.60
C PHE A 69 5.51 5.87 -25.35
N SER A 70 6.00 4.91 -24.56
CA SER A 70 5.37 4.52 -23.28
C SER A 70 5.27 5.70 -22.33
N LEU A 71 6.35 6.45 -22.14
CA LEU A 71 6.38 7.63 -21.27
C LEU A 71 5.41 8.72 -21.72
N ILE A 72 5.30 8.98 -23.02
CA ILE A 72 4.34 9.96 -23.57
C ILE A 72 2.91 9.50 -23.28
N ILE A 73 2.57 8.24 -23.61
CA ILE A 73 1.24 7.69 -23.38
C ILE A 73 0.87 7.74 -21.90
N VAL A 74 1.78 7.30 -21.03
CA VAL A 74 1.55 7.30 -19.56
C VAL A 74 1.47 8.72 -19.01
N GLY A 75 2.32 9.63 -19.48
CA GLY A 75 2.29 11.04 -19.08
C GLY A 75 0.96 11.71 -19.42
N VAL A 76 0.52 11.59 -20.67
CA VAL A 76 -0.75 12.17 -21.15
C VAL A 76 -1.95 11.53 -20.43
N SER A 77 -2.00 10.20 -20.34
CA SER A 77 -3.10 9.49 -19.68
C SER A 77 -3.15 9.79 -18.18
N SER A 78 -2.00 9.88 -17.51
CA SER A 78 -1.93 10.25 -16.09
C SER A 78 -2.40 11.69 -15.86
N ALA A 79 -2.01 12.64 -16.72
CA ALA A 79 -2.49 14.00 -16.64
C ALA A 79 -4.03 14.09 -16.76
N LEU A 80 -4.62 13.33 -17.68
CA LEU A 80 -6.07 13.26 -17.86
C LEU A 80 -6.76 12.61 -16.66
N VAL A 81 -6.28 11.45 -16.20
CA VAL A 81 -6.90 10.74 -15.07
C VAL A 81 -6.84 11.59 -13.80
N TRP A 82 -5.69 12.16 -13.48
CA TRP A 82 -5.56 13.00 -12.27
C TRP A 82 -6.34 14.31 -12.39
N TYR A 83 -6.42 14.91 -13.56
CA TYR A 83 -7.27 16.08 -13.80
C TYR A 83 -8.75 15.77 -13.48
N PHE A 84 -9.29 14.66 -14.00
CA PHE A 84 -10.68 14.29 -13.74
C PHE A 84 -10.92 13.84 -12.28
N LEU A 85 -9.98 13.14 -11.66
CA LEU A 85 -10.08 12.73 -10.26
C LEU A 85 -10.09 13.93 -9.31
N GLN A 86 -9.20 14.92 -9.55
CA GLN A 86 -9.03 16.07 -8.66
C GLN A 86 -10.07 17.17 -8.88
N ARG A 87 -10.69 17.22 -10.08
CA ARG A 87 -11.67 18.26 -10.42
C ARG A 87 -12.89 18.30 -9.48
N LYS A 88 -13.33 17.15 -8.98
CA LYS A 88 -14.56 17.01 -8.17
C LYS A 88 -14.30 16.62 -6.71
N ALA A 89 -13.09 16.30 -6.32
CA ALA A 89 -12.75 15.92 -4.95
C ALA A 89 -11.23 15.99 -4.71
N LYS A 90 -10.87 16.38 -3.50
CA LYS A 90 -9.49 16.41 -3.05
C LYS A 90 -8.99 14.99 -2.79
N ILE A 91 -7.80 14.67 -3.29
CA ILE A 91 -7.05 13.47 -2.93
C ILE A 91 -6.30 13.77 -1.63
N PHE A 92 -6.45 12.91 -0.64
CA PHE A 92 -5.86 13.10 0.68
C PHE A 92 -4.59 12.27 0.84
N SER A 93 -3.52 12.92 1.28
CA SER A 93 -2.33 12.19 1.76
C SER A 93 -2.65 11.38 3.02
N ILE A 94 -1.83 10.38 3.34
CA ILE A 94 -1.99 9.55 4.54
C ILE A 94 -2.06 10.43 5.81
N LYS A 95 -1.18 11.43 5.94
CA LYS A 95 -1.21 12.38 7.06
C LYS A 95 -2.50 13.21 7.12
N ALA A 96 -3.06 13.58 5.96
CA ALA A 96 -4.34 14.27 5.90
C ALA A 96 -5.50 13.35 6.30
N GLN A 97 -5.46 12.08 5.90
CA GLN A 97 -6.44 11.07 6.34
C GLN A 97 -6.40 10.82 7.85
N MET A 98 -5.23 10.91 8.49
CA MET A 98 -5.08 10.81 9.95
C MET A 98 -5.64 12.01 10.70
N LYS A 99 -5.69 13.19 10.07
CA LYS A 99 -6.24 14.43 10.67
C LYS A 99 -7.73 14.61 10.42
N ASP A 100 -8.29 13.92 9.44
CA ASP A 100 -9.69 14.06 9.07
C ASP A 100 -10.58 13.27 10.04
N GLU A 101 -11.22 13.98 10.96
CA GLU A 101 -12.19 13.44 11.93
C GLU A 101 -13.61 13.35 11.36
N THR A 102 -13.85 13.90 10.15
CA THR A 102 -15.20 14.08 9.61
C THR A 102 -15.57 13.09 8.50
N SER A 103 -16.89 12.90 8.37
CA SER A 103 -17.56 11.89 7.54
C SER A 103 -17.56 12.14 6.01
N GLN A 104 -16.77 13.06 5.48
CA GLN A 104 -16.63 13.28 4.02
C GLN A 104 -15.96 12.10 3.30
N TYR A 105 -15.47 11.15 4.07
CA TYR A 105 -14.74 9.96 3.62
C TYR A 105 -15.48 9.08 2.61
N LYS A 106 -16.81 8.95 2.70
CA LYS A 106 -17.59 8.05 1.80
C LYS A 106 -17.51 8.46 0.33
N LEU A 107 -17.46 9.76 0.04
CA LEU A 107 -17.41 10.27 -1.33
C LEU A 107 -16.01 10.11 -1.98
N HIS A 108 -14.97 9.92 -1.18
CA HIS A 108 -13.59 9.95 -1.66
C HIS A 108 -12.94 8.56 -1.76
N PHE A 109 -13.54 7.51 -1.16
CA PHE A 109 -12.96 6.16 -1.13
C PHE A 109 -12.61 5.63 -2.53
N LEU A 110 -13.58 5.60 -3.46
CA LEU A 110 -13.35 5.12 -4.82
C LEU A 110 -12.33 5.97 -5.58
N LYS A 111 -12.35 7.29 -5.38
CA LYS A 111 -11.39 8.17 -6.05
C LYS A 111 -9.97 7.98 -5.53
N GLN A 112 -9.80 7.81 -4.22
CA GLN A 112 -8.52 7.51 -3.61
C GLN A 112 -8.01 6.14 -4.09
N LEU A 113 -8.89 5.14 -4.16
CA LEU A 113 -8.55 3.81 -4.66
C LEU A 113 -8.11 3.85 -6.13
N VAL A 114 -8.88 4.53 -7.00
CA VAL A 114 -8.52 4.72 -8.42
C VAL A 114 -7.21 5.49 -8.55
N HIS A 115 -7.00 6.53 -7.73
CA HIS A 115 -5.75 7.29 -7.70
C HIS A 115 -4.55 6.37 -7.40
N SER A 116 -4.65 5.56 -6.36
CA SER A 116 -3.57 4.65 -5.95
C SER A 116 -3.32 3.54 -6.99
N ILE A 117 -4.38 2.96 -7.57
CA ILE A 117 -4.25 1.98 -8.65
C ILE A 117 -3.55 2.62 -9.87
N TRP A 118 -3.96 3.84 -10.25
CA TRP A 118 -3.37 4.54 -11.38
C TRP A 118 -1.89 4.87 -11.19
N GLN A 119 -1.45 5.11 -9.96
CA GLN A 119 -0.01 5.27 -9.66
C GLN A 119 0.79 4.05 -10.11
N ILE A 120 0.29 2.83 -9.85
CA ILE A 120 0.97 1.59 -10.28
C ILE A 120 0.95 1.45 -11.81
N VAL A 121 -0.14 1.81 -12.46
CA VAL A 121 -0.20 1.85 -13.94
C VAL A 121 0.86 2.82 -14.49
N ALA A 122 0.98 3.99 -13.87
CA ALA A 122 1.98 4.97 -14.28
C ALA A 122 3.42 4.44 -14.09
N VAL A 123 3.71 3.82 -12.95
CA VAL A 123 5.02 3.22 -12.67
C VAL A 123 5.33 2.08 -13.65
N GLY A 124 4.39 1.17 -13.88
CA GLY A 124 4.54 0.07 -14.84
C GLY A 124 4.78 0.56 -16.28
N GLY A 125 4.24 1.72 -16.65
CA GLY A 125 4.50 2.36 -17.93
C GLY A 125 5.79 3.19 -17.99
N GLY A 126 6.59 3.21 -16.90
CA GLY A 126 7.91 3.83 -16.83
C GLY A 126 7.98 5.18 -16.12
N ALA A 127 6.90 5.66 -15.50
CA ALA A 127 6.94 6.91 -14.74
C ALA A 127 7.86 6.79 -13.52
N PRO A 128 8.82 7.70 -13.30
CA PRO A 128 9.81 7.59 -12.21
C PRO A 128 9.24 8.15 -10.89
N ILE A 129 8.09 7.65 -10.44
CA ILE A 129 7.41 8.13 -9.22
C ILE A 129 7.45 7.13 -8.06
N GLY A 130 8.03 5.95 -8.27
CA GLY A 130 8.12 4.89 -7.26
C GLY A 130 6.83 4.10 -7.04
N LYS A 131 6.97 2.81 -6.74
CA LYS A 131 5.85 1.87 -6.56
C LYS A 131 5.32 1.81 -5.13
N GLU A 132 5.97 2.48 -4.18
CA GLU A 132 5.69 2.39 -2.76
C GLU A 132 4.48 3.22 -2.29
N ALA A 133 4.11 4.26 -3.01
CA ALA A 133 3.06 5.17 -2.57
C ALA A 133 1.68 4.50 -2.61
N ALA A 134 1.35 3.84 -3.71
CA ALA A 134 0.05 3.19 -3.93
C ALA A 134 -0.33 2.16 -2.84
N PRO A 135 0.50 1.15 -2.51
CA PRO A 135 0.15 0.18 -1.48
C PRO A 135 0.01 0.80 -0.09
N ARG A 136 0.82 1.83 0.25
CA ARG A 136 0.66 2.58 1.52
C ARG A 136 -0.66 3.32 1.58
N GLU A 137 -1.07 3.97 0.50
CA GLU A 137 -2.35 4.68 0.41
C GLU A 137 -3.53 3.73 0.49
N ILE A 138 -3.48 2.57 -0.19
CA ILE A 138 -4.52 1.55 -0.14
C ILE A 138 -4.65 0.98 1.27
N GLY A 139 -3.55 0.62 1.92
CA GLY A 139 -3.57 0.15 3.30
C GLY A 139 -4.19 1.16 4.25
N ALA A 140 -3.83 2.44 4.15
CA ALA A 140 -4.43 3.53 4.91
C ALA A 140 -5.93 3.69 4.62
N LEU A 141 -6.34 3.54 3.36
CA LEU A 141 -7.71 3.69 2.90
C LEU A 141 -8.66 2.65 3.50
N PHE A 142 -8.23 1.39 3.61
CA PHE A 142 -9.03 0.30 4.19
C PHE A 142 -9.10 0.34 5.72
N ALA A 143 -8.25 1.12 6.39
CA ALA A 143 -8.23 1.18 7.85
C ALA A 143 -9.56 1.65 8.46
N ARG A 144 -10.19 2.71 7.91
CA ARG A 144 -11.46 3.22 8.45
C ARG A 144 -12.64 2.27 8.26
N PRO A 145 -12.90 1.68 7.08
CA PRO A 145 -13.91 0.64 6.92
C PRO A 145 -13.75 -0.50 7.92
N ILE A 146 -12.53 -1.00 8.11
CA ILE A 146 -12.23 -2.08 9.05
C ILE A 146 -12.49 -1.61 10.50
N ALA A 147 -12.00 -0.43 10.89
CA ALA A 147 -12.24 0.12 12.21
C ALA A 147 -13.74 0.27 12.51
N ASN A 148 -14.55 0.66 11.52
CA ASN A 148 -15.99 0.78 11.66
C ASN A 148 -16.69 -0.58 11.85
N ILE A 149 -16.22 -1.66 11.19
CA ILE A 149 -16.73 -3.03 11.40
C ILE A 149 -16.56 -3.44 12.86
N PHE A 150 -15.40 -3.17 13.43
CA PHE A 150 -15.09 -3.50 14.84
C PHE A 150 -15.56 -2.45 15.84
N SER A 151 -16.21 -1.36 15.40
CA SER A 151 -16.69 -0.25 16.25
C SER A 151 -15.58 0.33 17.13
N LEU A 152 -14.41 0.58 16.54
CA LEU A 152 -13.25 1.14 17.21
C LEU A 152 -13.37 2.65 17.41
N SER A 153 -12.66 3.18 18.41
CA SER A 153 -12.60 4.61 18.69
C SER A 153 -11.94 5.40 17.56
N VAL A 154 -12.22 6.71 17.46
CA VAL A 154 -11.56 7.60 16.45
C VAL A 154 -10.04 7.57 16.61
N LYS A 155 -9.52 7.51 17.84
CA LYS A 155 -8.08 7.40 18.10
C LYS A 155 -7.48 6.13 17.51
N ASP A 156 -8.19 5.00 17.62
CA ASP A 156 -7.73 3.73 17.06
C ASP A 156 -7.94 3.67 15.54
N GLN A 157 -8.94 4.37 15.00
CA GLN A 157 -9.06 4.53 13.54
C GLN A 157 -7.84 5.26 12.95
N ILE A 158 -7.41 6.36 13.57
CA ILE A 158 -6.20 7.10 13.16
C ILE A 158 -4.96 6.20 13.28
N PHE A 159 -4.86 5.43 14.35
CA PHE A 159 -3.78 4.46 14.54
C PHE A 159 -3.79 3.37 13.45
N LEU A 160 -4.96 2.83 13.10
CA LEU A 160 -5.09 1.84 12.03
C LEU A 160 -4.71 2.41 10.66
N ILE A 161 -4.98 3.69 10.37
CA ILE A 161 -4.54 4.35 9.12
C ILE A 161 -3.01 4.26 9.02
N ALA A 162 -2.30 4.56 10.10
CA ALA A 162 -0.85 4.47 10.12
C ALA A 162 -0.36 3.00 10.01
N CYS A 163 -1.01 2.05 10.70
CA CYS A 163 -0.73 0.61 10.57
C CYS A 163 -0.91 0.14 9.12
N GLY A 164 -2.00 0.53 8.45
CA GLY A 164 -2.28 0.18 7.06
C GLY A 164 -1.23 0.72 6.09
N ALA A 165 -0.77 1.96 6.31
CA ALA A 165 0.31 2.52 5.51
C ALA A 165 1.63 1.75 5.69
N GLY A 166 1.98 1.37 6.92
CA GLY A 166 3.12 0.50 7.19
C GLY A 166 2.97 -0.88 6.58
N ALA A 167 1.78 -1.47 6.68
CA ALA A 167 1.46 -2.77 6.07
C ALA A 167 1.63 -2.75 4.55
N GLY A 168 1.23 -1.66 3.86
CA GLY A 168 1.42 -1.50 2.43
C GLY A 168 2.89 -1.48 2.02
N LEU A 169 3.73 -0.78 2.80
CA LEU A 169 5.18 -0.77 2.59
C LEU A 169 5.78 -2.18 2.81
N ALA A 170 5.35 -2.87 3.87
CA ALA A 170 5.81 -4.22 4.20
C ALA A 170 5.46 -5.24 3.12
N ALA A 171 4.25 -5.15 2.53
CA ALA A 171 3.79 -6.06 1.48
C ALA A 171 4.65 -6.01 0.23
N VAL A 172 4.99 -4.80 -0.24
CA VAL A 172 5.66 -4.61 -1.54
C VAL A 172 7.16 -4.82 -1.46
N TYR A 173 7.80 -4.41 -0.36
CA TYR A 173 9.26 -4.54 -0.20
C TYR A 173 9.70 -5.72 0.65
N GLN A 174 8.76 -6.48 1.24
CA GLN A 174 9.05 -7.59 2.15
C GLN A 174 9.95 -7.17 3.34
N VAL A 175 9.71 -5.95 3.85
CA VAL A 175 10.51 -5.32 4.94
C VAL A 175 9.62 -4.96 6.15
N PRO A 176 9.02 -5.96 6.83
CA PRO A 176 8.06 -5.69 7.89
C PRO A 176 8.64 -4.89 9.06
N LEU A 177 9.87 -5.17 9.49
CA LEU A 177 10.51 -4.45 10.59
C LEU A 177 10.79 -2.98 10.25
N THR A 178 11.33 -2.71 9.06
CA THR A 178 11.54 -1.34 8.58
C THR A 178 10.22 -0.56 8.50
N SER A 179 9.15 -1.26 8.11
CA SER A 179 7.81 -0.67 8.05
C SER A 179 7.25 -0.32 9.43
N VAL A 180 7.63 -1.04 10.49
CA VAL A 180 7.31 -0.65 11.87
C VAL A 180 7.96 0.70 12.21
N PHE A 181 9.25 0.86 11.94
CA PHE A 181 9.95 2.13 12.18
C PHE A 181 9.37 3.27 11.33
N PHE A 182 9.02 3.02 10.07
CA PHE A 182 8.33 4.00 9.21
C PHE A 182 7.05 4.56 9.87
N VAL A 183 6.24 3.71 10.51
CA VAL A 183 5.01 4.14 11.18
C VAL A 183 5.31 5.09 12.34
N PHE A 184 6.31 4.79 13.15
CA PHE A 184 6.63 5.62 14.31
C PHE A 184 7.36 6.91 13.92
N GLU A 185 8.36 6.84 13.07
CA GLU A 185 9.20 7.97 12.71
C GLU A 185 8.55 8.89 11.68
N THR A 186 8.04 8.32 10.57
CA THR A 186 7.54 9.13 9.46
C THR A 186 6.10 9.60 9.67
N LEU A 187 5.24 8.73 10.22
CA LEU A 187 3.84 9.08 10.46
C LEU A 187 3.61 9.70 11.84
N GLY A 188 4.62 9.68 12.72
CA GLY A 188 4.60 10.38 13.99
C GLY A 188 3.66 9.77 15.03
N ILE A 189 3.45 8.47 14.99
CA ILE A 189 2.66 7.76 16.00
C ILE A 189 3.49 7.64 17.29
N ALA A 190 2.90 8.03 18.42
CA ALA A 190 3.57 7.91 19.71
C ALA A 190 3.93 6.46 20.02
N LEU A 191 5.20 6.21 20.30
CA LEU A 191 5.72 4.88 20.61
C LEU A 191 5.17 4.38 21.95
N SER A 192 4.67 3.15 21.98
CA SER A 192 4.39 2.37 23.18
C SER A 192 4.55 0.88 22.88
N VAL A 193 4.82 0.08 23.89
CA VAL A 193 5.01 -1.37 23.73
C VAL A 193 3.80 -2.01 23.03
N LYS A 194 2.59 -1.68 23.48
CA LYS A 194 1.36 -2.18 22.84
C LYS A 194 1.27 -1.81 21.37
N ARG A 195 1.51 -0.54 21.03
CA ARG A 195 1.46 -0.07 19.63
C ARG A 195 2.55 -0.70 18.77
N PHE A 196 3.77 -0.86 19.31
CA PHE A 196 4.86 -1.52 18.61
C PHE A 196 4.47 -2.93 18.18
N PHE A 197 3.92 -3.75 19.09
CA PHE A 197 3.46 -5.09 18.74
C PHE A 197 2.28 -5.11 17.77
N LEU A 198 1.33 -4.18 17.87
CA LEU A 198 0.20 -4.11 16.94
C LEU A 198 0.64 -3.69 15.53
N VAL A 199 1.53 -2.70 15.40
CA VAL A 199 2.12 -2.33 14.11
C VAL A 199 2.92 -3.51 13.55
N GLY A 200 3.76 -4.14 14.38
CA GLY A 200 4.50 -5.34 14.00
C GLY A 200 3.57 -6.43 13.47
N LEU A 201 2.52 -6.76 14.21
CA LEU A 201 1.55 -7.76 13.80
C LEU A 201 0.93 -7.43 12.42
N THR A 202 0.52 -6.17 12.21
CA THR A 202 -0.07 -5.75 10.93
C THR A 202 0.93 -5.85 9.77
N THR A 203 2.16 -5.36 9.96
CA THR A 203 3.19 -5.36 8.92
C THR A 203 3.68 -6.77 8.59
N TYR A 204 3.87 -7.64 9.59
CA TYR A 204 4.26 -9.03 9.37
C TYR A 204 3.17 -9.85 8.72
N VAL A 205 1.90 -9.71 9.14
CA VAL A 205 0.77 -10.37 8.46
C VAL A 205 0.68 -9.93 7.01
N SER A 206 0.86 -8.65 6.72
CA SER A 206 0.82 -8.13 5.35
C SER A 206 1.98 -8.63 4.49
N ALA A 207 3.20 -8.60 5.01
CA ALA A 207 4.37 -9.13 4.32
C ALA A 207 4.25 -10.64 4.09
N PHE A 208 3.81 -11.40 5.09
CA PHE A 208 3.58 -12.85 4.97
C PHE A 208 2.54 -13.16 3.89
N THR A 209 1.41 -12.43 3.88
CA THR A 209 0.36 -12.61 2.87
C THR A 209 0.88 -12.30 1.46
N ALA A 210 1.61 -11.21 1.29
CA ALA A 210 2.17 -10.82 -0.01
C ALA A 210 3.34 -11.72 -0.43
N GLY A 211 4.10 -12.27 0.51
CA GLY A 211 5.27 -13.11 0.28
C GLY A 211 5.00 -14.41 -0.49
N PHE A 212 3.74 -14.86 -0.56
CA PHE A 212 3.37 -15.98 -1.42
C PHE A 212 3.53 -15.71 -2.92
N VAL A 213 3.60 -14.44 -3.31
CA VAL A 213 3.65 -14.01 -4.72
C VAL A 213 4.81 -13.05 -4.97
N VAL A 214 4.99 -12.06 -4.10
CA VAL A 214 6.10 -11.12 -4.17
C VAL A 214 7.35 -11.89 -3.75
N SER A 215 8.09 -12.38 -4.76
CA SER A 215 9.20 -13.30 -4.54
C SER A 215 10.31 -12.73 -3.66
N ASP A 216 10.95 -13.64 -2.91
CA ASP A 216 12.13 -13.41 -2.05
C ASP A 216 13.42 -13.02 -2.82
N HIS A 217 13.31 -12.62 -4.07
CA HIS A 217 14.49 -12.14 -4.78
C HIS A 217 14.90 -10.80 -4.17
N ALA A 218 16.09 -10.80 -3.56
CA ALA A 218 16.72 -9.57 -3.11
C ALA A 218 16.66 -8.55 -4.25
N LEU A 219 16.10 -7.36 -3.97
CA LEU A 219 16.00 -6.25 -4.94
C LEU A 219 17.35 -5.91 -5.59
N TYR A 220 18.43 -6.30 -4.94
CA TYR A 220 19.80 -6.14 -5.41
C TYR A 220 20.56 -7.44 -5.22
N GLN A 221 21.06 -8.03 -6.30
CA GLN A 221 22.04 -9.09 -6.23
C GLN A 221 23.40 -8.47 -5.98
N ILE A 222 23.90 -8.60 -4.75
CA ILE A 222 25.26 -8.18 -4.40
C ILE A 222 26.21 -9.32 -4.85
N PRO A 223 27.14 -9.07 -5.80
CA PRO A 223 28.15 -10.07 -6.14
C PRO A 223 28.93 -10.47 -4.89
N ALA A 224 29.22 -11.77 -4.75
CA ALA A 224 30.05 -12.25 -3.65
C ALA A 224 31.43 -11.52 -3.70
N MET A 225 31.61 -10.54 -2.82
CA MET A 225 32.90 -9.90 -2.65
C MET A 225 33.83 -10.85 -1.89
N THR A 226 34.82 -11.40 -2.55
CA THR A 226 35.97 -12.01 -1.88
C THR A 226 36.88 -10.87 -1.39
N TRP A 227 36.87 -10.61 -0.10
CA TRP A 227 37.85 -9.70 0.51
C TRP A 227 39.21 -10.37 0.43
N PRO A 228 40.25 -9.76 -0.16
CA PRO A 228 41.59 -10.26 -0.02
C PRO A 228 41.97 -10.16 1.47
N LEU A 229 42.35 -11.29 2.06
CA LEU A 229 42.96 -11.39 3.41
C LEU A 229 44.31 -10.74 3.41
#